data_72d041323e25dec478d1742c35a99482
#
_entry.id   72d041323e25dec478d1742c35a99482
#
_cell.length_a   1.000
_cell.length_b   1.000
_cell.length_c   1.000
_cell.angle_alpha   90.00
_cell.angle_beta   90.00
_cell.angle_gamma   90.00
#
_symmetry.space_group_name_H-M   'P 1'
#
loop_
_entity.id
_entity.type
_entity.pdbx_description
1 polymer ?
#
loop_
_entity_poly.entity_id
_entity_poly.type
_entity_poly.pdbx_seq_one_letter_code
_entity_poly.pdbx_strand_id
1 'polypeptide(L)'
;MGAFLSIPQRMMEAIARLAEKTHSSLVDREALAMLAQGNCADADGIEHVLGHPSRPVTEFIDPREAASQRASLQLRWLLPLLRVAVALVWIVTGIVSLGVYPVSASLDLLARVGLHGSLALVALYVAAVLDLAVGIATLVMHKRQWLYVFQALVILGYTAIITAWLPEYWLHPYGPVLKNLPLLAALWLLHALDREEAAR
;
A
#
# COMPACT_ATOMS: atom_id res chain seq x y z
N MET A 1 8.17 11.60 20.79
CA MET A 1 7.89 13.04 20.54
C MET A 1 7.80 13.21 19.04
N GLY A 2 6.63 13.48 18.49
CA GLY A 2 6.47 13.78 17.06
C GLY A 2 7.01 15.19 16.79
N ALA A 3 7.84 15.33 15.77
CA ALA A 3 8.24 16.65 15.30
C ALA A 3 7.03 17.30 14.59
N PHE A 4 6.54 18.39 15.10
CA PHE A 4 5.53 19.22 14.43
C PHE A 4 6.25 20.10 13.41
N LEU A 5 5.95 19.91 12.12
CA LEU A 5 6.37 20.80 11.06
C LEU A 5 5.38 21.98 11.01
N SER A 6 5.86 23.18 11.31
CA SER A 6 5.08 24.39 11.13
C SER A 6 5.01 24.73 9.64
N ILE A 7 3.81 24.64 9.05
CA ILE A 7 3.57 25.00 7.66
C ILE A 7 3.09 26.44 7.63
N PRO A 8 3.73 27.36 6.86
CA PRO A 8 3.28 28.74 6.72
C PRO A 8 1.84 28.82 6.20
N GLN A 9 1.04 29.73 6.77
CA GLN A 9 -0.37 29.91 6.42
C GLN A 9 -0.60 30.09 4.90
N ARG A 10 0.26 30.85 4.21
CA ARG A 10 0.20 31.07 2.76
C ARG A 10 0.33 29.76 1.96
N MET A 11 1.11 28.80 2.47
CA MET A 11 1.28 27.51 1.84
C MET A 11 0.05 26.61 2.06
N MET A 12 -0.57 26.68 3.23
CA MET A 12 -1.84 26.00 3.51
C MET A 12 -2.98 26.54 2.65
N GLU A 13 -3.06 27.86 2.45
CA GLU A 13 -4.05 28.49 1.56
C GLU A 13 -3.86 28.06 0.10
N ALA A 14 -2.62 27.91 -0.38
CA ALA A 14 -2.34 27.41 -1.72
C ALA A 14 -2.74 25.95 -1.88
N ILE A 15 -2.49 25.13 -0.87
CA ILE A 15 -2.90 23.70 -0.84
C ILE A 15 -4.43 23.59 -0.84
N ALA A 16 -5.13 24.41 -0.04
CA ALA A 16 -6.59 24.43 -0.01
C ALA A 16 -7.21 24.80 -1.37
N ARG A 17 -6.68 25.82 -2.06
CA ARG A 17 -7.10 26.19 -3.42
C ARG A 17 -6.91 25.05 -4.45
N LEU A 18 -5.87 24.25 -4.28
CA LEU A 18 -5.59 23.10 -5.13
C LEU A 18 -6.54 21.93 -4.82
N ALA A 19 -6.80 21.70 -3.54
CA ALA A 19 -7.71 20.67 -3.04
C ALA A 19 -9.17 20.91 -3.46
N GLU A 20 -9.62 22.17 -3.44
CA GLU A 20 -10.95 22.57 -3.94
C GLU A 20 -11.18 22.14 -5.40
N LYS A 21 -10.14 22.18 -6.25
CA LYS A 21 -10.21 21.73 -7.65
C LYS A 21 -10.35 20.22 -7.82
N THR A 22 -9.94 19.45 -6.82
CA THR A 22 -9.93 17.98 -6.86
C THR A 22 -11.09 17.33 -6.09
N HIS A 23 -12.08 18.11 -5.64
CA HIS A 23 -13.19 17.67 -4.76
C HIS A 23 -12.74 16.95 -3.49
N SER A 24 -11.53 17.20 -3.01
CA SER A 24 -11.03 16.69 -1.74
C SER A 24 -11.51 17.59 -0.61
N SER A 25 -12.48 17.11 0.17
CA SER A 25 -13.16 17.86 1.24
C SER A 25 -12.38 17.92 2.56
N LEU A 26 -11.11 17.49 2.61
CA LEU A 26 -10.36 17.38 3.85
C LEU A 26 -9.72 18.70 4.31
N VAL A 27 -9.43 19.62 3.38
CA VAL A 27 -8.85 20.94 3.69
C VAL A 27 -9.46 21.93 2.71
N ASP A 28 -10.51 22.62 3.12
CA ASP A 28 -11.12 23.72 2.37
C ASP A 28 -10.79 25.08 3.01
N ARG A 29 -11.14 26.16 2.32
CA ARG A 29 -10.89 27.53 2.82
C ARG A 29 -11.70 27.86 4.07
N GLU A 30 -12.88 27.24 4.21
CA GLU A 30 -13.74 27.46 5.37
C GLU A 30 -13.14 26.82 6.61
N ALA A 31 -12.62 25.57 6.49
CA ALA A 31 -11.90 24.91 7.56
C ALA A 31 -10.64 25.68 8.00
N LEU A 32 -9.89 26.27 7.05
CA LEU A 32 -8.75 27.13 7.37
C LEU A 32 -9.16 28.42 8.03
N ALA A 33 -10.26 29.06 7.61
CA ALA A 33 -10.78 30.28 8.26
C ALA A 33 -11.26 29.99 9.68
N MET A 34 -11.93 28.85 9.91
CA MET A 34 -12.33 28.40 11.24
C MET A 34 -11.11 28.14 12.14
N LEU A 35 -10.06 27.52 11.63
CA LEU A 35 -8.81 27.31 12.35
C LEU A 35 -8.10 28.63 12.69
N ALA A 36 -8.14 29.60 11.80
CA ALA A 36 -7.53 30.93 12.01
C ALA A 36 -8.27 31.76 13.08
N GLN A 37 -9.59 31.59 13.20
CA GLN A 37 -10.42 32.24 14.21
C GLN A 37 -10.30 31.61 15.61
N GLY A 38 -9.72 30.41 15.67
CA GLY A 38 -9.65 29.59 16.88
C GLY A 38 -10.97 28.89 17.16
N ASN A 39 -10.94 27.56 17.27
CA ASN A 39 -12.10 26.74 17.64
C ASN A 39 -12.34 26.75 19.16
N CYS A 40 -12.43 27.93 19.73
CA CYS A 40 -12.69 28.11 21.15
C CYS A 40 -14.10 28.70 21.32
N ALA A 41 -14.95 28.00 22.04
CA ALA A 41 -16.23 28.50 22.49
C ALA A 41 -16.30 28.41 24.01
N ASP A 42 -17.14 29.26 24.61
CA ASP A 42 -17.43 29.16 26.04
C ASP A 42 -18.22 27.88 26.32
N ALA A 43 -17.78 27.09 27.28
CA ALA A 43 -18.38 25.82 27.65
C ALA A 43 -19.63 25.94 28.51
N ASP A 44 -19.92 27.11 29.10
CA ASP A 44 -20.98 27.32 30.05
C ASP A 44 -22.35 26.87 29.52
N GLY A 45 -22.64 27.17 28.26
CA GLY A 45 -23.90 26.80 27.63
C GLY A 45 -24.11 25.29 27.54
N ILE A 46 -23.09 24.53 27.15
CA ILE A 46 -23.16 23.07 27.02
C ILE A 46 -23.15 22.41 28.39
N GLU A 47 -22.40 22.94 29.35
CA GLU A 47 -22.34 22.42 30.73
C GLU A 47 -23.67 22.58 31.44
N HIS A 48 -24.39 23.69 31.21
CA HIS A 48 -25.74 23.88 31.71
C HIS A 48 -26.75 22.83 31.19
N VAL A 49 -26.63 22.47 29.91
CA VAL A 49 -27.50 21.46 29.29
C VAL A 49 -27.14 20.04 29.77
N LEU A 50 -25.84 19.75 29.92
CA LEU A 50 -25.35 18.43 30.35
C LEU A 50 -25.55 18.19 31.85
N GLY A 51 -25.62 19.26 32.68
CA GLY A 51 -25.64 19.16 34.13
C GLY A 51 -24.33 18.72 34.78
N HIS A 52 -23.23 18.69 34.02
CA HIS A 52 -21.88 18.38 34.50
C HIS A 52 -20.83 19.10 33.66
N PRO A 53 -19.60 19.29 34.19
CA PRO A 53 -18.50 19.89 33.42
C PRO A 53 -18.16 19.13 32.16
N SER A 54 -17.70 19.85 31.14
CA SER A 54 -17.19 19.29 29.91
C SER A 54 -15.97 18.42 30.21
N ARG A 55 -15.86 17.28 29.54
CA ARG A 55 -14.74 16.37 29.73
C ARG A 55 -13.45 17.00 29.19
N PRO A 56 -12.36 17.06 29.98
CA PRO A 56 -11.10 17.62 29.50
C PRO A 56 -10.51 16.76 28.38
N VAL A 57 -9.74 17.39 27.47
CA VAL A 57 -9.13 16.73 26.31
C VAL A 57 -8.26 15.52 26.68
N THR A 58 -7.68 15.55 27.88
CA THR A 58 -6.86 14.46 28.42
C THR A 58 -7.64 13.18 28.74
N GLU A 59 -8.97 13.30 28.85
CA GLU A 59 -9.88 12.20 29.15
C GLU A 59 -10.70 11.74 27.94
N PHE A 60 -10.48 12.31 26.74
CA PHE A 60 -11.20 11.92 25.53
C PHE A 60 -10.91 10.50 25.09
N ILE A 61 -9.70 10.03 25.34
CA ILE A 61 -9.26 8.67 25.02
C ILE A 61 -8.93 7.95 26.31
N ASP A 62 -9.62 6.83 26.57
CA ASP A 62 -9.26 5.97 27.68
C ASP A 62 -7.80 5.49 27.50
N PRO A 63 -6.92 5.66 28.49
CA PRO A 63 -5.55 5.18 28.43
C PRO A 63 -5.42 3.69 28.06
N ARG A 64 -6.43 2.88 28.41
CA ARG A 64 -6.50 1.45 28.06
C ARG A 64 -6.73 1.23 26.57
N GLU A 65 -7.44 2.13 25.89
CA GLU A 65 -7.74 2.06 24.47
C GLU A 65 -6.71 2.81 23.61
N ALA A 66 -5.92 3.70 24.20
CA ALA A 66 -5.00 4.57 23.49
C ALA A 66 -4.01 3.80 22.61
N ALA A 67 -3.51 2.64 23.06
CA ALA A 67 -2.61 1.79 22.30
C ALA A 67 -3.30 1.17 21.09
N SER A 68 -4.50 0.67 21.25
CA SER A 68 -5.33 0.08 20.18
C SER A 68 -5.71 1.11 19.12
N GLN A 69 -6.17 2.29 19.55
CA GLN A 69 -6.51 3.39 18.65
C GLN A 69 -5.30 3.89 17.86
N ARG A 70 -4.12 3.99 18.52
CA ARG A 70 -2.87 4.35 17.83
C ARG A 70 -2.49 3.32 16.77
N ALA A 71 -2.57 2.03 17.09
CA ALA A 71 -2.29 0.96 16.12
C ALA A 71 -3.25 1.01 14.93
N SER A 72 -4.54 1.21 15.18
CA SER A 72 -5.55 1.35 14.11
C SER A 72 -5.27 2.56 13.21
N LEU A 73 -4.91 3.70 13.77
CA LEU A 73 -4.54 4.89 13.01
C LEU A 73 -3.27 4.67 12.17
N GLN A 74 -2.26 3.98 12.71
CA GLN A 74 -1.05 3.64 11.98
C GLN A 74 -1.36 2.72 10.79
N LEU A 75 -2.18 1.70 10.99
CA LEU A 75 -2.58 0.77 9.93
C LEU A 75 -3.30 1.48 8.78
N ARG A 76 -4.12 2.50 9.04
CA ARG A 76 -4.78 3.29 8.00
C ARG A 76 -3.83 3.93 6.98
N TRP A 77 -2.58 4.22 7.38
CA TRP A 77 -1.55 4.76 6.49
C TRP A 77 -0.60 3.70 5.96
N LEU A 78 -0.24 2.73 6.79
CA LEU A 78 0.73 1.70 6.44
C LEU A 78 0.18 0.70 5.44
N LEU A 79 -1.12 0.35 5.52
CA LEU A 79 -1.73 -0.60 4.59
C LEU A 79 -1.77 -0.07 3.15
N PRO A 80 -2.25 1.15 2.85
CA PRO A 80 -2.14 1.70 1.51
C PRO A 80 -0.70 1.79 1.00
N LEU A 81 0.25 2.17 1.86
CA LEU A 81 1.67 2.22 1.50
C LEU A 81 2.20 0.84 1.11
N LEU A 82 1.92 -0.18 1.92
CA LEU A 82 2.32 -1.56 1.64
C LEU A 82 1.68 -2.07 0.33
N ARG A 83 0.42 -1.74 0.10
CA ARG A 83 -0.32 -2.08 -1.11
C ARG A 83 0.30 -1.46 -2.37
N VAL A 84 0.67 -0.18 -2.28
CA VAL A 84 1.39 0.52 -3.37
C VAL A 84 2.77 -0.12 -3.60
N ALA A 85 3.51 -0.45 -2.53
CA ALA A 85 4.82 -1.09 -2.66
C ALA A 85 4.73 -2.45 -3.35
N VAL A 86 3.76 -3.30 -2.98
CA VAL A 86 3.51 -4.59 -3.65
C VAL A 86 3.12 -4.40 -5.11
N ALA A 87 2.22 -3.47 -5.41
CA ALA A 87 1.80 -3.17 -6.77
C ALA A 87 2.97 -2.70 -7.65
N LEU A 88 3.84 -1.85 -7.10
CA LEU A 88 5.04 -1.37 -7.80
C LEU A 88 6.01 -2.50 -8.14
N VAL A 89 6.17 -3.49 -7.27
CA VAL A 89 7.00 -4.67 -7.59
C VAL A 89 6.49 -5.35 -8.85
N TRP A 90 5.18 -5.64 -8.93
CA TRP A 90 4.58 -6.28 -10.09
C TRP A 90 4.66 -5.42 -11.36
N ILE A 91 4.31 -4.14 -11.26
CA ILE A 91 4.31 -3.20 -12.40
C ILE A 91 5.74 -3.05 -12.96
N VAL A 92 6.73 -2.81 -12.09
CA VAL A 92 8.11 -2.61 -12.51
C VAL A 92 8.67 -3.91 -13.13
N THR A 93 8.39 -5.07 -12.53
CA THR A 93 8.79 -6.37 -13.07
C THR A 93 8.20 -6.59 -14.46
N GLY A 94 6.90 -6.32 -14.64
CA GLY A 94 6.24 -6.43 -15.95
C GLY A 94 6.84 -5.50 -16.99
N ILE A 95 7.09 -4.22 -16.66
CA ILE A 95 7.72 -3.24 -17.57
C ILE A 95 9.13 -3.70 -17.96
N VAL A 96 9.93 -4.14 -16.99
CA VAL A 96 11.30 -4.61 -17.24
C VAL A 96 11.29 -5.82 -18.17
N SER A 97 10.37 -6.76 -17.97
CA SER A 97 10.23 -7.98 -18.78
C SER A 97 9.71 -7.71 -20.20
N LEU A 98 9.01 -6.59 -20.44
CA LEU A 98 8.51 -6.21 -21.77
C LEU A 98 9.61 -5.72 -22.74
N GLY A 99 10.83 -5.48 -22.25
CA GLY A 99 11.93 -5.12 -23.16
C GLY A 99 12.96 -4.14 -22.60
N VAL A 100 12.83 -3.69 -21.36
CA VAL A 100 13.90 -2.94 -20.67
C VAL A 100 15.10 -3.86 -20.40
N TYR A 101 14.81 -5.09 -19.96
CA TYR A 101 15.83 -6.15 -19.90
C TYR A 101 15.95 -6.83 -21.27
N PRO A 102 17.17 -7.19 -21.73
CA PRO A 102 17.37 -7.81 -23.05
C PRO A 102 16.52 -9.08 -23.22
N VAL A 103 15.66 -9.10 -24.23
CA VAL A 103 14.77 -10.24 -24.52
C VAL A 103 15.55 -11.52 -24.75
N SER A 104 16.72 -11.45 -25.43
CA SER A 104 17.61 -12.60 -25.64
C SER A 104 18.04 -13.25 -24.31
N ALA A 105 18.43 -12.44 -23.32
CA ALA A 105 18.84 -12.96 -22.02
C ALA A 105 17.67 -13.60 -21.25
N SER A 106 16.45 -13.06 -21.40
CA SER A 106 15.24 -13.68 -20.84
C SER A 106 14.92 -15.02 -21.51
N LEU A 107 15.09 -15.11 -22.83
CA LEU A 107 14.88 -16.35 -23.58
C LEU A 107 15.92 -17.41 -23.23
N ASP A 108 17.17 -17.02 -22.97
CA ASP A 108 18.22 -17.94 -22.51
C ASP A 108 17.88 -18.55 -21.14
N LEU A 109 17.30 -17.77 -20.22
CA LEU A 109 16.81 -18.30 -18.94
C LEU A 109 15.64 -19.26 -19.12
N LEU A 110 14.68 -18.93 -20.00
CA LEU A 110 13.55 -19.80 -20.31
C LEU A 110 13.98 -21.10 -20.99
N ALA A 111 15.01 -21.04 -21.85
CA ALA A 111 15.58 -22.23 -22.48
C ALA A 111 16.16 -23.20 -21.45
N ARG A 112 16.76 -22.70 -20.36
CA ARG A 112 17.27 -23.53 -19.25
C ARG A 112 16.15 -24.24 -18.48
N VAL A 113 14.94 -23.69 -18.50
CA VAL A 113 13.73 -24.28 -17.91
C VAL A 113 13.01 -25.24 -18.90
N GLY A 114 13.54 -25.37 -20.13
CA GLY A 114 13.00 -26.25 -21.16
C GLY A 114 12.02 -25.57 -22.13
N LEU A 115 11.85 -24.25 -22.04
CA LEU A 115 11.01 -23.49 -22.97
C LEU A 115 11.88 -22.91 -24.10
N HIS A 116 11.55 -23.26 -25.35
CA HIS A 116 12.33 -22.86 -26.53
C HIS A 116 11.46 -22.24 -27.63
N GLY A 117 12.07 -21.46 -28.50
CA GLY A 117 11.47 -20.90 -29.71
C GLY A 117 10.27 -20.00 -29.43
N SER A 118 9.21 -20.13 -30.20
CA SER A 118 8.01 -19.30 -30.10
C SER A 118 7.28 -19.48 -28.76
N LEU A 119 7.35 -20.66 -28.15
CA LEU A 119 6.74 -20.92 -26.85
C LEU A 119 7.40 -20.12 -25.73
N ALA A 120 8.73 -20.00 -25.74
CA ALA A 120 9.46 -19.15 -24.78
C ALA A 120 9.08 -17.68 -24.94
N LEU A 121 8.97 -17.19 -26.18
CA LEU A 121 8.58 -15.82 -26.47
C LEU A 121 7.17 -15.50 -25.98
N VAL A 122 6.21 -16.39 -26.25
CA VAL A 122 4.83 -16.26 -25.78
C VAL A 122 4.78 -16.28 -24.25
N ALA A 123 5.49 -17.22 -23.62
CA ALA A 123 5.55 -17.33 -22.15
C ALA A 123 6.10 -16.05 -21.51
N LEU A 124 7.17 -15.47 -22.09
CA LEU A 124 7.77 -14.21 -21.61
C LEU A 124 6.75 -13.07 -21.62
N TYR A 125 6.09 -12.83 -22.76
CA TYR A 125 5.15 -11.72 -22.88
C TYR A 125 3.86 -11.94 -22.09
N VAL A 126 3.36 -13.18 -22.03
CA VAL A 126 2.19 -13.51 -21.19
C VAL A 126 2.52 -13.25 -19.71
N ALA A 127 3.69 -13.68 -19.24
CA ALA A 127 4.11 -13.42 -17.86
C ALA A 127 4.25 -11.91 -17.59
N ALA A 128 4.87 -11.15 -18.50
CA ALA A 128 5.02 -9.70 -18.34
C ALA A 128 3.68 -8.95 -18.31
N VAL A 129 2.74 -9.32 -19.17
CA VAL A 129 1.37 -8.75 -19.17
C VAL A 129 0.61 -9.15 -17.91
N LEU A 130 0.77 -10.39 -17.44
CA LEU A 130 0.18 -10.86 -16.19
C LEU A 130 0.70 -10.03 -15.01
N ASP A 131 2.00 -9.80 -14.91
CA ASP A 131 2.62 -8.98 -13.86
C ASP A 131 2.03 -7.57 -13.86
N LEU A 132 1.93 -6.92 -15.02
CA LEU A 132 1.30 -5.59 -15.14
C LEU A 132 -0.16 -5.60 -14.70
N ALA A 133 -0.93 -6.59 -15.17
CA ALA A 133 -2.35 -6.70 -14.84
C ALA A 133 -2.56 -6.90 -13.33
N VAL A 134 -1.75 -7.75 -12.71
CA VAL A 134 -1.77 -8.01 -11.26
C VAL A 134 -1.40 -6.76 -10.47
N GLY A 135 -0.36 -6.05 -10.89
CA GLY A 135 0.05 -4.81 -10.24
C GLY A 135 -1.03 -3.72 -10.30
N ILE A 136 -1.63 -3.50 -11.47
CA ILE A 136 -2.74 -2.55 -11.66
C ILE A 136 -3.96 -2.99 -10.85
N ALA A 137 -4.34 -4.27 -10.92
CA ALA A 137 -5.46 -4.83 -10.17
C ALA A 137 -5.30 -4.63 -8.66
N THR A 138 -4.07 -4.73 -8.14
CA THR A 138 -3.76 -4.50 -6.72
C THR A 138 -4.09 -3.07 -6.27
N LEU A 139 -3.98 -2.08 -7.16
CA LEU A 139 -4.30 -0.68 -6.87
C LEU A 139 -5.80 -0.37 -7.04
N VAL A 140 -6.43 -0.93 -8.07
CA VAL A 140 -7.77 -0.52 -8.51
C VAL A 140 -8.89 -1.35 -7.89
N MET A 141 -8.68 -2.64 -7.66
CA MET A 141 -9.74 -3.52 -7.18
C MET A 141 -10.13 -3.28 -5.72
N HIS A 142 -11.44 -3.28 -5.44
CA HIS A 142 -11.96 -3.15 -4.07
C HIS A 142 -11.96 -4.49 -3.30
N LYS A 143 -12.35 -5.59 -3.96
CA LYS A 143 -12.36 -6.94 -3.35
C LYS A 143 -11.09 -7.68 -3.75
N ARG A 144 -10.04 -7.59 -2.93
CA ARG A 144 -8.66 -8.00 -3.28
C ARG A 144 -8.20 -9.31 -2.66
N GLN A 145 -8.98 -9.90 -1.76
CA GLN A 145 -8.53 -11.07 -0.98
C GLN A 145 -8.04 -12.23 -1.86
N TRP A 146 -8.82 -12.60 -2.88
CA TRP A 146 -8.44 -13.63 -3.82
C TRP A 146 -7.19 -13.25 -4.65
N LEU A 147 -7.02 -11.94 -4.93
CA LEU A 147 -5.88 -11.44 -5.70
C LEU A 147 -4.58 -11.62 -4.92
N TYR A 148 -4.57 -11.41 -3.60
CA TYR A 148 -3.38 -11.66 -2.77
C TYR A 148 -3.02 -13.15 -2.73
N VAL A 149 -4.01 -14.03 -2.65
CA VAL A 149 -3.80 -15.48 -2.73
C VAL A 149 -3.24 -15.87 -4.10
N PHE A 150 -3.80 -15.33 -5.17
CA PHE A 150 -3.31 -15.55 -6.54
C PHE A 150 -1.84 -15.10 -6.69
N GLN A 151 -1.50 -13.90 -6.22
CA GLN A 151 -0.12 -13.40 -6.23
C GLN A 151 0.82 -14.32 -5.47
N ALA A 152 0.42 -14.78 -4.28
CA ALA A 152 1.22 -15.71 -3.49
C ALA A 152 1.45 -17.03 -4.25
N LEU A 153 0.45 -17.57 -4.92
CA LEU A 153 0.57 -18.79 -5.73
C LEU A 153 1.52 -18.57 -6.92
N VAL A 154 1.45 -17.44 -7.60
CA VAL A 154 2.37 -17.10 -8.71
C VAL A 154 3.81 -17.01 -8.20
N ILE A 155 4.06 -16.32 -7.08
CA ILE A 155 5.39 -16.23 -6.46
C ILE A 155 5.91 -17.61 -6.07
N LEU A 156 5.09 -18.44 -5.45
CA LEU A 156 5.46 -19.80 -5.09
C LEU A 156 5.76 -20.65 -6.31
N GLY A 157 4.97 -20.51 -7.40
CA GLY A 157 5.21 -21.18 -8.67
C GLY A 157 6.55 -20.80 -9.29
N TYR A 158 6.85 -19.51 -9.40
CA TYR A 158 8.16 -19.03 -9.86
C TYR A 158 9.31 -19.51 -8.96
N THR A 159 9.12 -19.44 -7.64
CA THR A 159 10.11 -19.93 -6.68
C THR A 159 10.38 -21.41 -6.86
N ALA A 160 9.35 -22.24 -7.07
CA ALA A 160 9.49 -23.67 -7.30
C ALA A 160 10.25 -23.95 -8.62
N ILE A 161 9.91 -23.25 -9.71
CA ILE A 161 10.59 -23.37 -11.00
C ILE A 161 12.07 -23.00 -10.85
N ILE A 162 12.37 -21.85 -10.23
CA ILE A 162 13.75 -21.41 -10.02
C ILE A 162 14.51 -22.42 -9.16
N THR A 163 13.89 -22.94 -8.13
CA THR A 163 14.52 -23.94 -7.24
C THR A 163 14.88 -25.23 -7.97
N ALA A 164 14.00 -25.66 -8.91
CA ALA A 164 14.21 -26.92 -9.63
C ALA A 164 15.24 -26.80 -10.77
N TRP A 165 15.23 -25.70 -11.51
CA TRP A 165 16.01 -25.56 -12.75
C TRP A 165 17.15 -24.54 -12.68
N LEU A 166 17.12 -23.61 -11.72
CA LEU A 166 18.04 -22.50 -11.60
C LEU A 166 18.49 -22.33 -10.11
N PRO A 167 18.95 -23.40 -9.41
CA PRO A 167 19.23 -23.37 -7.97
C PRO A 167 20.32 -22.37 -7.57
N GLU A 168 21.20 -21.98 -8.49
CA GLU A 168 22.25 -20.98 -8.24
C GLU A 168 21.69 -19.60 -7.85
N TYR A 169 20.44 -19.28 -8.20
CA TYR A 169 19.80 -18.03 -7.79
C TYR A 169 19.52 -17.94 -6.29
N TRP A 170 19.54 -19.07 -5.57
CA TRP A 170 19.46 -19.06 -4.10
C TRP A 170 20.74 -18.49 -3.47
N LEU A 171 21.87 -18.74 -4.09
CA LEU A 171 23.19 -18.30 -3.62
C LEU A 171 23.64 -16.98 -4.27
N HIS A 172 22.82 -16.40 -5.14
CA HIS A 172 23.15 -15.15 -5.81
C HIS A 172 23.25 -14.01 -4.80
N PRO A 173 24.30 -13.15 -4.84
CA PRO A 173 24.54 -12.11 -3.85
C PRO A 173 23.39 -11.12 -3.67
N TYR A 174 22.56 -10.91 -4.70
CA TYR A 174 21.37 -10.06 -4.60
C TYR A 174 20.12 -10.77 -4.04
N GLY A 175 20.21 -12.06 -3.73
CA GLY A 175 19.15 -12.85 -3.11
C GLY A 175 17.78 -12.78 -3.79
N PRO A 176 17.68 -12.97 -5.13
CA PRO A 176 16.41 -12.75 -5.84
C PRO A 176 15.29 -13.66 -5.33
N VAL A 177 15.60 -14.89 -4.93
CA VAL A 177 14.61 -15.85 -4.40
C VAL A 177 14.28 -15.56 -2.94
N LEU A 178 15.27 -15.18 -2.12
CA LEU A 178 15.05 -14.85 -0.71
C LEU A 178 14.12 -13.64 -0.53
N LYS A 179 14.11 -12.70 -1.47
CA LYS A 179 13.21 -11.54 -1.44
C LYS A 179 11.73 -11.92 -1.59
N ASN A 180 11.42 -13.13 -2.04
CA ASN A 180 10.04 -13.61 -2.10
C ASN A 180 9.46 -13.86 -0.70
N LEU A 181 10.28 -14.17 0.32
CA LEU A 181 9.79 -14.39 1.69
C LEU A 181 9.10 -13.15 2.30
N PRO A 182 9.74 -11.97 2.36
CA PRO A 182 9.09 -10.77 2.85
C PRO A 182 7.90 -10.34 1.99
N LEU A 183 7.93 -10.60 0.68
CA LEU A 183 6.80 -10.31 -0.21
C LEU A 183 5.59 -11.20 0.09
N LEU A 184 5.79 -12.50 0.33
CA LEU A 184 4.73 -13.42 0.77
C LEU A 184 4.16 -13.03 2.13
N ALA A 185 5.01 -12.61 3.08
CA ALA A 185 4.56 -12.11 4.38
C ALA A 185 3.72 -10.82 4.23
N ALA A 186 4.12 -9.91 3.34
CA ALA A 186 3.37 -8.69 3.03
C ALA A 186 1.99 -9.00 2.42
N LEU A 187 1.92 -9.95 1.48
CA LEU A 187 0.65 -10.40 0.88
C LEU A 187 -0.27 -11.05 1.91
N TRP A 188 0.29 -11.86 2.81
CA TRP A 188 -0.48 -12.47 3.90
C TRP A 188 -1.05 -11.42 4.85
N LEU A 189 -0.24 -10.41 5.21
CA LEU A 189 -0.68 -9.31 6.07
C LEU A 189 -1.81 -8.52 5.40
N LEU A 190 -1.67 -8.17 4.12
CA LEU A 190 -2.72 -7.48 3.34
C LEU A 190 -4.00 -8.33 3.26
N HIS A 191 -3.87 -9.64 3.02
CA HIS A 191 -5.01 -10.55 2.96
C HIS A 191 -5.77 -10.61 4.29
N ALA A 192 -5.06 -10.72 5.42
CA ALA A 192 -5.66 -10.81 6.75
C ALA A 192 -6.40 -9.52 7.12
N LEU A 193 -5.78 -8.36 6.89
CA LEU A 193 -6.33 -7.07 7.30
C LEU A 193 -7.46 -6.58 6.38
N ASP A 194 -7.39 -6.80 5.07
CA ASP A 194 -8.51 -6.50 4.15
C ASP A 194 -9.74 -7.38 4.43
N ARG A 195 -9.56 -8.56 5.04
CA ARG A 195 -10.65 -9.43 5.46
C ARG A 195 -11.43 -8.84 6.64
N GLU A 196 -10.75 -8.24 7.58
CA GLU A 196 -11.36 -7.59 8.74
C GLU A 196 -12.13 -6.32 8.36
N GLU A 197 -11.62 -5.53 7.39
CA GLU A 197 -12.32 -4.36 6.85
C GLU A 197 -13.62 -4.74 6.11
N ALA A 198 -13.63 -5.86 5.40
CA ALA A 198 -14.81 -6.34 4.66
C ALA A 198 -15.89 -6.97 5.56
N ALA A 199 -15.56 -7.31 6.79
CA ALA A 199 -16.48 -7.91 7.78
C ALA A 199 -17.15 -6.87 8.70
N ARG A 200 -16.74 -5.61 8.63
CA ARG A 200 -17.32 -4.46 9.36
C ARG A 200 -18.32 -3.70 8.51
#